data_61e917299a9e55eee097ceab40389f5e
#
_entry.id   61e917299a9e55eee097ceab40389f5e
#
_cell.length_a   1.000
_cell.length_b   1.000
_cell.length_c   1.000
_cell.angle_alpha   90.00
_cell.angle_beta   90.00
_cell.angle_gamma   90.00
#
_symmetry.space_group_name_H-M   'P 1'
#
loop_
_entity.id
_entity.type
_entity.pdbx_description
1 polymer ?
#
loop_
_entity_poly.entity_id
_entity_poly.type
_entity_poly.pdbx_seq_one_letter_code
_entity_poly.pdbx_strand_id
1 'polypeptide(L)'
;MSFRPKPGSIPDSPGVYRFRDAHGRVIYVGKAKSLRQRLNSYFADFSALHPRTQSMLTTAADVDWTVVGTEVEALQLEYSWIKEFDPRFNVKYRDDKSYPYLAVTMGEDFPRVQVLRGAKRKGTRYFGPYSHAWAIRETVDLLLRVFPVRTCSAGVFKRAGQIGRPCLLGYIDKCSAPCVGRVTPEEHRELAEDFCDFMAGNTSRFIKRLEKDMRDAAGEQEYERAARLRDDIQALQRALEKQAVVLGEGTDADVIALAEDPLEAAVQVFYVRGGRIRGQRGWVVDKVEETSPGALVEQFLLQMYAEASPDAMPREVLVPALPPDCEAVAELLSEQRRTRVEVRVPQRGDKRALMETVERNAKESLAQHKIRRASDLTTRSKALQEIADALDLDQAPLRIECYDVSHLQGENVVASMVVFEDGLARKSEYRRFAVKSKEGDVASIHEVITRRFRRYLEERSATGELAADDDSGHGPIDPETGKPRKFAYPPNLVVVDGAGPQAAAAQRALDELGIDDVSVCGLAKRLEEVWLPGDDQPVIMPRSSEGLYLLQRVRDEAHRFAITYHRSKRSKTVKESALDSVPGLGPARRQALLKHFGSVKKLREATAAEICEVPGIGPSIAEVIVSTLKGESP
;
A
#
# COMPACT_ATOMS: atom_id res chain seq x y z
N MET A 1 -37.03 4.63 -5.97
CA MET A 1 -36.38 3.41 -6.49
C MET A 1 -37.45 2.34 -6.68
N SER A 2 -37.68 1.91 -7.92
CA SER A 2 -38.75 0.96 -8.29
C SER A 2 -38.53 -0.47 -7.77
N PHE A 3 -37.28 -0.82 -7.43
CA PHE A 3 -36.89 -2.16 -6.99
C PHE A 3 -36.82 -2.33 -5.46
N ARG A 4 -37.32 -1.34 -4.69
CA ARG A 4 -37.38 -1.48 -3.22
C ARG A 4 -38.29 -2.66 -2.83
N PRO A 5 -37.79 -3.63 -2.03
CA PRO A 5 -38.59 -4.74 -1.58
C PRO A 5 -39.83 -4.27 -0.79
N LYS A 6 -40.93 -5.03 -0.90
CA LYS A 6 -42.16 -4.69 -0.17
C LYS A 6 -41.90 -4.73 1.35
N PRO A 7 -42.46 -3.81 2.12
CA PRO A 7 -42.36 -3.86 3.59
C PRO A 7 -42.79 -5.23 4.12
N GLY A 8 -41.96 -5.83 4.97
CA GLY A 8 -42.21 -7.16 5.55
C GLY A 8 -41.79 -8.36 4.71
N SER A 9 -41.33 -8.19 3.45
CA SER A 9 -40.85 -9.31 2.62
C SER A 9 -39.44 -9.76 2.97
N ILE A 10 -38.64 -8.93 3.62
CA ILE A 10 -37.25 -9.23 3.99
C ILE A 10 -37.23 -9.95 5.34
N PRO A 11 -36.68 -11.17 5.42
CA PRO A 11 -36.58 -11.94 6.67
C PRO A 11 -35.59 -11.27 7.65
N ASP A 12 -35.85 -11.46 8.94
CA ASP A 12 -34.92 -11.05 10.00
C ASP A 12 -34.00 -12.23 10.38
N SER A 13 -33.14 -12.60 9.46
CA SER A 13 -32.25 -13.76 9.55
C SER A 13 -30.92 -13.45 8.90
N PRO A 14 -29.85 -14.16 9.25
CA PRO A 14 -28.57 -14.09 8.54
C PRO A 14 -28.74 -14.46 7.06
N GLY A 15 -27.98 -13.81 6.21
CA GLY A 15 -28.01 -14.12 4.79
C GLY A 15 -27.07 -13.30 3.94
N VAL A 16 -27.09 -13.61 2.66
CA VAL A 16 -26.33 -12.92 1.62
C VAL A 16 -27.31 -12.31 0.61
N TYR A 17 -27.04 -11.11 0.20
CA TYR A 17 -27.84 -10.36 -0.76
C TYR A 17 -26.98 -9.87 -1.91
N ARG A 18 -27.61 -9.66 -3.07
CA ARG A 18 -26.95 -9.17 -4.27
C ARG A 18 -27.83 -8.17 -5.00
N PHE A 19 -27.20 -7.10 -5.47
CA PHE A 19 -27.82 -6.12 -6.36
C PHE A 19 -27.50 -6.46 -7.81
N ARG A 20 -28.51 -6.31 -8.68
CA ARG A 20 -28.39 -6.54 -10.13
C ARG A 20 -28.70 -5.26 -10.90
N ASP A 21 -28.02 -5.08 -12.03
CA ASP A 21 -28.33 -4.00 -12.98
C ASP A 21 -29.54 -4.34 -13.87
N ALA A 22 -29.91 -3.41 -14.75
CA ALA A 22 -31.03 -3.60 -15.70
C ALA A 22 -30.82 -4.75 -16.70
N HIS A 23 -29.59 -5.25 -16.84
CA HIS A 23 -29.25 -6.39 -17.69
C HIS A 23 -29.16 -7.71 -16.90
N GLY A 24 -29.54 -7.71 -15.63
CA GLY A 24 -29.50 -8.88 -14.74
C GLY A 24 -28.11 -9.26 -14.23
N ARG A 25 -27.06 -8.46 -14.50
CA ARG A 25 -25.71 -8.71 -14.02
C ARG A 25 -25.61 -8.35 -12.53
N VAL A 26 -24.97 -9.20 -11.74
CA VAL A 26 -24.68 -8.91 -10.33
C VAL A 26 -23.61 -7.83 -10.25
N ILE A 27 -23.94 -6.72 -9.60
CA ILE A 27 -23.06 -5.56 -9.47
C ILE A 27 -22.47 -5.41 -8.07
N TYR A 28 -23.13 -5.97 -7.05
CA TYR A 28 -22.67 -5.98 -5.68
C TYR A 28 -23.19 -7.22 -4.94
N VAL A 29 -22.38 -7.77 -4.05
CA VAL A 29 -22.72 -8.85 -3.13
C VAL A 29 -22.36 -8.42 -1.71
N GLY A 30 -23.22 -8.68 -0.74
CA GLY A 30 -22.95 -8.38 0.66
C GLY A 30 -23.66 -9.37 1.59
N LYS A 31 -23.11 -9.53 2.80
CA LYS A 31 -23.71 -10.33 3.86
C LYS A 31 -24.39 -9.48 4.92
N ALA A 32 -25.26 -10.08 5.70
CA ALA A 32 -25.89 -9.47 6.85
C ALA A 32 -26.20 -10.48 7.94
N LYS A 33 -26.05 -10.08 9.22
CA LYS A 33 -26.58 -10.80 10.39
C LYS A 33 -28.11 -10.73 10.44
N SER A 34 -28.67 -9.61 10.00
CA SER A 34 -30.09 -9.38 9.75
C SER A 34 -30.26 -8.76 8.38
N LEU A 35 -30.75 -9.55 7.41
CA LEU A 35 -31.06 -9.07 6.07
C LEU A 35 -32.03 -7.89 6.10
N ARG A 36 -33.04 -7.93 7.00
CA ARG A 36 -34.03 -6.87 7.14
C ARG A 36 -33.38 -5.53 7.53
N GLN A 37 -32.53 -5.52 8.56
CA GLN A 37 -31.88 -4.29 9.01
C GLN A 37 -30.94 -3.76 7.93
N ARG A 38 -30.13 -4.63 7.34
CA ARG A 38 -29.12 -4.25 6.35
C ARG A 38 -29.75 -3.73 5.06
N LEU A 39 -30.70 -4.43 4.49
CA LEU A 39 -31.37 -4.00 3.26
C LEU A 39 -32.18 -2.75 3.47
N ASN A 40 -32.89 -2.61 4.61
CA ASN A 40 -33.61 -1.37 4.91
C ASN A 40 -32.68 -0.16 5.04
N SER A 41 -31.44 -0.32 5.51
CA SER A 41 -30.49 0.79 5.61
C SER A 41 -30.13 1.42 4.25
N TYR A 42 -30.15 0.65 3.17
CA TYR A 42 -29.94 1.16 1.82
C TYR A 42 -31.11 1.99 1.29
N PHE A 43 -32.32 1.78 1.83
CA PHE A 43 -33.55 2.44 1.36
C PHE A 43 -34.11 3.47 2.35
N ALA A 44 -33.41 3.76 3.45
CA ALA A 44 -33.88 4.68 4.49
C ALA A 44 -33.79 6.15 4.04
N ASP A 45 -32.61 6.67 3.90
CA ASP A 45 -32.34 8.03 3.41
C ASP A 45 -31.23 7.98 2.36
N PHE A 46 -31.62 8.19 1.11
CA PHE A 46 -30.68 8.13 -0.01
C PHE A 46 -29.60 9.21 0.08
N SER A 47 -29.96 10.40 0.58
CA SER A 47 -29.03 11.53 0.70
C SER A 47 -27.98 11.33 1.80
N ALA A 48 -28.29 10.51 2.81
CA ALA A 48 -27.36 10.16 3.90
C ALA A 48 -26.40 9.02 3.54
N LEU A 49 -26.62 8.32 2.42
CA LEU A 49 -25.77 7.24 2.00
C LEU A 49 -24.47 7.77 1.38
N HIS A 50 -23.41 6.99 1.53
CA HIS A 50 -22.16 7.25 0.84
C HIS A 50 -22.38 7.34 -0.69
N PRO A 51 -21.83 8.32 -1.42
CA PRO A 51 -22.08 8.55 -2.85
C PRO A 51 -21.88 7.31 -3.73
N ARG A 52 -20.92 6.45 -3.41
CA ARG A 52 -20.74 5.18 -4.15
C ARG A 52 -21.83 4.18 -3.90
N THR A 53 -22.38 4.13 -2.69
CA THR A 53 -23.58 3.37 -2.39
C THR A 53 -24.77 3.95 -3.14
N GLN A 54 -24.84 5.27 -3.25
CA GLN A 54 -25.84 5.95 -4.10
C GLN A 54 -25.65 5.55 -5.58
N SER A 55 -24.42 5.59 -6.10
CA SER A 55 -24.10 5.16 -7.47
C SER A 55 -24.42 3.69 -7.71
N MET A 56 -24.12 2.81 -6.75
CA MET A 56 -24.52 1.41 -6.80
C MET A 56 -26.03 1.26 -6.89
N LEU A 57 -26.77 1.93 -6.01
CA LEU A 57 -28.24 1.88 -5.96
C LEU A 57 -28.89 2.53 -7.20
N THR A 58 -28.29 3.57 -7.76
CA THR A 58 -28.75 4.19 -9.02
C THR A 58 -28.57 3.25 -10.22
N THR A 59 -27.50 2.45 -10.19
CA THR A 59 -27.24 1.45 -11.24
C THR A 59 -28.09 0.19 -11.04
N ALA A 60 -28.50 -0.11 -9.80
CA ALA A 60 -29.26 -1.29 -9.48
C ALA A 60 -30.69 -1.20 -10.01
N ALA A 61 -31.18 -2.31 -10.56
CA ALA A 61 -32.54 -2.48 -11.03
C ALA A 61 -33.32 -3.52 -10.21
N ASP A 62 -32.60 -4.39 -9.46
CA ASP A 62 -33.19 -5.44 -8.64
C ASP A 62 -32.28 -5.82 -7.47
N VAL A 63 -32.86 -6.40 -6.42
CA VAL A 63 -32.15 -6.96 -5.26
C VAL A 63 -32.80 -8.28 -4.86
N ASP A 64 -31.98 -9.32 -4.76
CA ASP A 64 -32.37 -10.63 -4.25
C ASP A 64 -31.49 -11.05 -3.07
N TRP A 65 -31.93 -12.03 -2.29
CA TRP A 65 -31.21 -12.53 -1.12
C TRP A 65 -31.46 -14.02 -0.88
N THR A 66 -30.52 -14.63 -0.19
CA THR A 66 -30.60 -16.02 0.28
C THR A 66 -30.40 -16.03 1.78
N VAL A 67 -31.33 -16.65 2.51
CA VAL A 67 -31.23 -16.88 3.96
C VAL A 67 -30.30 -18.06 4.19
N VAL A 68 -29.45 -17.97 5.22
CA VAL A 68 -28.56 -19.05 5.67
C VAL A 68 -28.77 -19.29 7.17
N GLY A 69 -28.28 -20.43 7.66
CA GLY A 69 -28.45 -20.83 9.06
C GLY A 69 -27.49 -20.15 10.03
N THR A 70 -26.29 -19.82 9.55
CA THR A 70 -25.20 -19.29 10.38
C THR A 70 -24.44 -18.12 9.71
N GLU A 71 -23.72 -17.33 10.52
CA GLU A 71 -22.84 -16.28 10.01
C GLU A 71 -21.68 -16.85 9.17
N VAL A 72 -21.20 -18.05 9.51
CA VAL A 72 -20.16 -18.76 8.75
C VAL A 72 -20.66 -19.13 7.35
N GLU A 73 -21.88 -19.65 7.24
CA GLU A 73 -22.51 -19.93 5.95
C GLU A 73 -22.69 -18.64 5.12
N ALA A 74 -23.05 -17.52 5.78
CA ALA A 74 -23.15 -16.23 5.11
C ALA A 74 -21.80 -15.79 4.53
N LEU A 75 -20.70 -15.93 5.29
CA LEU A 75 -19.36 -15.64 4.83
C LEU A 75 -18.94 -16.50 3.63
N GLN A 76 -19.16 -17.80 3.69
CA GLN A 76 -18.83 -18.73 2.62
C GLN A 76 -19.62 -18.43 1.35
N LEU A 77 -20.92 -18.15 1.48
CA LEU A 77 -21.79 -17.85 0.35
C LEU A 77 -21.44 -16.50 -0.29
N GLU A 78 -21.21 -15.45 0.52
CA GLU A 78 -20.75 -14.14 0.05
C GLU A 78 -19.47 -14.28 -0.78
N TYR A 79 -18.46 -14.96 -0.25
CA TYR A 79 -17.22 -15.21 -0.94
C TYR A 79 -17.43 -15.97 -2.26
N SER A 80 -18.23 -17.04 -2.25
CA SER A 80 -18.54 -17.84 -3.44
C SER A 80 -19.19 -16.99 -4.53
N TRP A 81 -20.14 -16.13 -4.16
CA TRP A 81 -20.82 -15.25 -5.10
C TRP A 81 -19.93 -14.11 -5.62
N ILE A 82 -19.06 -13.54 -4.78
CA ILE A 82 -18.06 -12.56 -5.24
C ILE A 82 -17.13 -13.19 -6.27
N LYS A 83 -16.70 -14.43 -6.05
CA LYS A 83 -15.84 -15.18 -6.98
C LYS A 83 -16.57 -15.55 -8.29
N GLU A 84 -17.83 -15.96 -8.21
CA GLU A 84 -18.64 -16.38 -9.35
C GLU A 84 -19.04 -15.21 -10.25
N PHE A 85 -19.54 -14.12 -9.64
CA PHE A 85 -20.14 -13.02 -10.38
C PHE A 85 -19.15 -11.87 -10.66
N ASP A 86 -18.01 -11.84 -10.00
CA ASP A 86 -16.98 -10.79 -10.09
C ASP A 86 -17.57 -9.36 -10.07
N PRO A 87 -18.39 -9.01 -9.04
CA PRO A 87 -19.19 -7.79 -9.04
C PRO A 87 -18.32 -6.54 -8.96
N ARG A 88 -18.65 -5.52 -9.76
CA ARG A 88 -17.82 -4.31 -9.91
C ARG A 88 -17.75 -3.41 -8.69
N PHE A 89 -18.71 -3.51 -7.77
CA PHE A 89 -18.74 -2.70 -6.55
C PHE A 89 -18.16 -3.43 -5.34
N ASN A 90 -17.67 -4.67 -5.48
CA ASN A 90 -16.93 -5.36 -4.44
C ASN A 90 -15.42 -5.11 -4.54
N VAL A 91 -14.72 -5.21 -3.42
CA VAL A 91 -13.27 -5.07 -3.35
C VAL A 91 -12.57 -6.27 -4.00
N LYS A 92 -11.55 -6.03 -4.82
CA LYS A 92 -10.76 -7.06 -5.50
C LYS A 92 -9.29 -6.95 -5.12
N TYR A 93 -8.74 -8.07 -4.62
CA TYR A 93 -7.31 -8.18 -4.31
C TYR A 93 -6.55 -8.68 -5.53
N ARG A 94 -5.66 -7.86 -6.10
CA ARG A 94 -4.81 -8.23 -7.21
C ARG A 94 -3.44 -8.63 -6.71
N ASP A 95 -2.96 -9.81 -7.13
CA ASP A 95 -1.60 -10.26 -6.85
C ASP A 95 -0.61 -9.47 -7.73
N ASP A 96 0.21 -8.63 -7.11
CA ASP A 96 1.19 -7.79 -7.82
C ASP A 96 2.37 -8.62 -8.38
N LYS A 97 2.61 -9.86 -7.88
CA LYS A 97 3.74 -10.70 -8.29
C LYS A 97 3.44 -12.19 -8.18
N SER A 98 3.83 -12.94 -9.21
CA SER A 98 3.89 -14.40 -9.17
C SER A 98 5.11 -14.86 -8.36
N TYR A 99 4.90 -15.22 -7.10
CA TYR A 99 5.96 -15.71 -6.22
C TYR A 99 6.28 -17.19 -6.48
N PRO A 100 7.56 -17.62 -6.35
CA PRO A 100 7.94 -19.02 -6.41
C PRO A 100 7.55 -19.76 -5.12
N TYR A 101 7.08 -21.00 -5.29
CA TYR A 101 6.82 -21.97 -4.23
C TYR A 101 7.77 -23.15 -4.37
N LEU A 102 8.16 -23.72 -3.23
CA LEU A 102 8.73 -25.05 -3.19
C LEU A 102 7.58 -26.05 -3.16
N ALA A 103 7.54 -26.97 -4.10
CA ALA A 103 6.50 -27.97 -4.26
C ALA A 103 7.06 -29.37 -4.14
N VAL A 104 6.38 -30.23 -3.38
CA VAL A 104 6.70 -31.66 -3.26
C VAL A 104 5.47 -32.46 -3.73
N THR A 105 5.62 -33.25 -4.80
CA THR A 105 4.52 -33.95 -5.47
C THR A 105 4.18 -35.26 -4.73
N MET A 106 3.53 -35.16 -3.57
CA MET A 106 3.19 -36.30 -2.72
C MET A 106 2.21 -37.30 -3.37
N GLY A 107 1.48 -36.88 -4.41
CA GLY A 107 0.58 -37.75 -5.18
C GLY A 107 1.26 -38.67 -6.19
N GLU A 108 2.57 -38.54 -6.41
CA GLU A 108 3.34 -39.42 -7.30
C GLU A 108 3.90 -40.62 -6.52
N ASP A 109 4.14 -41.75 -7.19
CA ASP A 109 4.77 -42.94 -6.57
C ASP A 109 6.14 -42.58 -5.98
N PHE A 110 6.91 -41.82 -6.73
CA PHE A 110 8.16 -41.22 -6.28
C PHE A 110 8.03 -39.70 -6.20
N PRO A 111 7.73 -39.11 -5.03
CA PRO A 111 7.60 -37.67 -4.84
C PRO A 111 8.80 -36.89 -5.37
N ARG A 112 8.52 -35.71 -5.94
CA ARG A 112 9.52 -34.84 -6.53
C ARG A 112 9.55 -33.47 -5.87
N VAL A 113 10.74 -32.98 -5.54
CA VAL A 113 10.94 -31.60 -5.08
C VAL A 113 11.22 -30.69 -6.28
N GLN A 114 10.48 -29.58 -6.39
CA GLN A 114 10.63 -28.61 -7.49
C GLN A 114 10.23 -27.21 -7.05
N VAL A 115 10.79 -26.20 -7.73
CA VAL A 115 10.39 -24.79 -7.52
C VAL A 115 9.47 -24.38 -8.65
N LEU A 116 8.24 -24.00 -8.32
CA LEU A 116 7.18 -23.68 -9.26
C LEU A 116 6.62 -22.27 -9.01
N ARG A 117 6.00 -21.72 -10.06
CA ARG A 117 5.16 -20.53 -10.02
C ARG A 117 3.80 -20.88 -10.63
N GLY A 118 2.75 -20.16 -10.22
CA GLY A 118 1.39 -20.34 -10.78
C GLY A 118 0.47 -21.21 -9.93
N ALA A 119 -0.58 -21.74 -10.54
CA ALA A 119 -1.67 -22.43 -9.84
C ALA A 119 -1.19 -23.70 -9.10
N LYS A 120 -1.72 -23.90 -7.90
CA LYS A 120 -1.45 -25.07 -7.07
C LYS A 120 -2.15 -26.32 -7.62
N ARG A 121 -1.51 -27.48 -7.52
CA ARG A 121 -2.01 -28.78 -8.01
C ARG A 121 -2.43 -29.66 -6.84
N LYS A 122 -3.51 -30.41 -6.99
CA LYS A 122 -3.97 -31.40 -6.01
C LYS A 122 -2.91 -32.49 -5.82
N GLY A 123 -2.73 -32.99 -4.61
CA GLY A 123 -1.73 -34.02 -4.28
C GLY A 123 -0.29 -33.50 -4.18
N THR A 124 -0.09 -32.19 -4.13
CA THR A 124 1.22 -31.55 -3.98
C THR A 124 1.24 -30.70 -2.72
N ARG A 125 2.28 -30.86 -1.88
CA ARG A 125 2.54 -29.97 -0.73
C ARG A 125 3.34 -28.76 -1.17
N TYR A 126 2.97 -27.59 -0.71
CA TYR A 126 3.60 -26.32 -1.09
C TYR A 126 4.15 -25.61 0.15
N PHE A 127 5.37 -25.07 0.01
CA PHE A 127 6.04 -24.26 1.02
C PHE A 127 6.40 -22.89 0.43
N GLY A 128 6.32 -21.87 1.21
CA GLY A 128 6.47 -20.48 0.77
C GLY A 128 5.14 -19.73 0.79
N PRO A 129 4.96 -18.63 0.08
CA PRO A 129 5.79 -18.16 -1.07
C PRO A 129 7.14 -17.58 -0.64
N TYR A 130 8.12 -17.67 -1.54
CA TYR A 130 9.48 -17.16 -1.33
C TYR A 130 9.71 -15.90 -2.19
N SER A 131 10.53 -14.98 -1.71
CA SER A 131 10.84 -13.74 -2.44
C SER A 131 11.66 -14.02 -3.73
N HIS A 132 12.57 -15.00 -3.69
CA HIS A 132 13.46 -15.32 -4.81
C HIS A 132 13.61 -16.83 -5.03
N ALA A 133 13.46 -17.25 -6.29
CA ALA A 133 13.58 -18.67 -6.67
C ALA A 133 15.01 -19.23 -6.48
N TRP A 134 16.05 -18.40 -6.59
CA TRP A 134 17.43 -18.85 -6.41
C TRP A 134 17.74 -19.18 -4.94
N ALA A 135 17.23 -18.37 -3.99
CA ALA A 135 17.46 -18.61 -2.56
C ALA A 135 16.86 -19.93 -2.09
N ILE A 136 15.65 -20.27 -2.56
CA ILE A 136 15.05 -21.55 -2.20
C ILE A 136 15.75 -22.73 -2.88
N ARG A 137 16.26 -22.57 -4.11
CA ARG A 137 17.03 -23.63 -4.77
C ARG A 137 18.33 -23.94 -4.03
N GLU A 138 19.01 -22.93 -3.51
CA GLU A 138 20.20 -23.10 -2.69
C GLU A 138 19.89 -23.81 -1.37
N THR A 139 18.78 -23.45 -0.72
CA THR A 139 18.30 -24.15 0.48
C THR A 139 17.98 -25.62 0.19
N VAL A 140 17.28 -25.89 -0.93
CA VAL A 140 16.99 -27.26 -1.37
C VAL A 140 18.29 -28.05 -1.60
N ASP A 141 19.30 -27.46 -2.26
CA ASP A 141 20.59 -28.15 -2.51
C ASP A 141 21.30 -28.56 -1.22
N LEU A 142 21.21 -27.76 -0.17
CA LEU A 142 21.72 -28.12 1.16
C LEU A 142 20.89 -29.25 1.80
N LEU A 143 19.57 -29.20 1.70
CA LEU A 143 18.69 -30.20 2.29
C LEU A 143 18.75 -31.56 1.60
N LEU A 144 19.05 -31.60 0.29
CA LEU A 144 19.22 -32.86 -0.45
C LEU A 144 20.37 -33.73 0.03
N ARG A 145 21.30 -33.21 0.83
CA ARG A 145 22.36 -34.01 1.49
C ARG A 145 21.78 -34.89 2.60
N VAL A 146 20.76 -34.39 3.30
CA VAL A 146 20.13 -35.08 4.44
C VAL A 146 18.88 -35.83 4.01
N PHE A 147 18.12 -35.23 3.07
CA PHE A 147 16.90 -35.80 2.51
C PHE A 147 17.08 -35.97 0.99
N PRO A 148 17.67 -37.07 0.51
CA PRO A 148 18.01 -37.24 -0.89
C PRO A 148 16.80 -37.55 -1.77
N VAL A 149 15.81 -36.62 -1.80
CA VAL A 149 14.59 -36.70 -2.60
C VAL A 149 14.90 -36.29 -4.05
N ARG A 150 14.28 -36.96 -5.02
CA ARG A 150 14.49 -36.62 -6.43
C ARG A 150 14.01 -35.20 -6.78
N THR A 151 14.74 -34.53 -7.70
CA THR A 151 14.37 -33.22 -8.27
C THR A 151 14.18 -33.27 -9.77
N CYS A 152 14.56 -34.36 -10.42
CA CYS A 152 14.57 -34.53 -11.89
C CYS A 152 13.15 -34.56 -12.48
N SER A 153 13.01 -34.15 -13.74
CA SER A 153 11.76 -34.25 -14.48
C SER A 153 11.37 -35.70 -14.78
N ALA A 154 10.08 -35.96 -15.06
CA ALA A 154 9.60 -37.28 -15.41
C ALA A 154 10.33 -37.89 -16.61
N GLY A 155 10.71 -37.07 -17.63
CA GLY A 155 11.49 -37.52 -18.79
C GLY A 155 12.90 -37.99 -18.42
N VAL A 156 13.61 -37.25 -17.55
CA VAL A 156 14.93 -37.61 -17.06
C VAL A 156 14.85 -38.88 -16.20
N PHE A 157 13.83 -38.99 -15.34
CA PHE A 157 13.57 -40.17 -14.51
C PHE A 157 13.39 -41.43 -15.36
N LYS A 158 12.53 -41.40 -16.38
CA LYS A 158 12.26 -42.52 -17.28
C LYS A 158 13.51 -42.93 -18.08
N ARG A 159 14.25 -41.93 -18.60
CA ARG A 159 15.48 -42.19 -19.36
C ARG A 159 16.55 -42.85 -18.51
N ALA A 160 16.75 -42.36 -17.26
CA ALA A 160 17.73 -42.97 -16.35
C ALA A 160 17.39 -44.43 -16.02
N GLY A 161 16.09 -44.74 -15.80
CA GLY A 161 15.63 -46.12 -15.62
C GLY A 161 15.88 -47.00 -16.83
N GLN A 162 15.65 -46.51 -18.04
CA GLN A 162 15.91 -47.25 -19.29
C GLN A 162 17.42 -47.57 -19.51
N ILE A 163 18.30 -46.63 -19.15
CA ILE A 163 19.75 -46.77 -19.28
C ILE A 163 20.35 -47.61 -18.12
N GLY A 164 19.62 -47.78 -17.00
CA GLY A 164 20.12 -48.43 -15.79
C GLY A 164 21.19 -47.64 -15.04
N ARG A 165 21.30 -46.32 -15.30
CA ARG A 165 22.29 -45.45 -14.64
C ARG A 165 21.62 -44.20 -14.07
N PRO A 166 21.86 -43.87 -12.78
CA PRO A 166 21.30 -42.66 -12.17
C PRO A 166 21.98 -41.42 -12.77
N CYS A 167 21.33 -40.23 -12.59
CA CYS A 167 21.94 -38.95 -12.90
C CYS A 167 23.02 -38.56 -11.86
N LEU A 168 23.76 -37.46 -12.11
CA LEU A 168 24.80 -36.98 -11.22
C LEU A 168 24.39 -36.91 -9.75
N LEU A 169 23.17 -36.44 -9.45
CA LEU A 169 22.69 -36.37 -8.07
C LEU A 169 22.62 -37.74 -7.38
N GLY A 170 22.34 -38.81 -8.12
CA GLY A 170 22.37 -40.17 -7.57
C GLY A 170 23.78 -40.74 -7.37
N TYR A 171 24.80 -40.17 -8.03
CA TYR A 171 26.20 -40.53 -7.81
C TYR A 171 26.82 -39.78 -6.63
N ILE A 172 26.36 -38.55 -6.34
CA ILE A 172 26.89 -37.73 -5.26
C ILE A 172 25.99 -37.74 -4.02
N ASP A 173 25.14 -38.76 -3.90
CA ASP A 173 24.22 -39.04 -2.77
C ASP A 173 23.22 -37.89 -2.42
N LYS A 174 22.99 -36.98 -3.37
CA LYS A 174 21.91 -35.94 -3.25
C LYS A 174 20.56 -36.42 -3.79
N CYS A 175 20.44 -37.65 -4.21
CA CYS A 175 19.23 -38.32 -4.64
C CYS A 175 19.34 -39.81 -4.34
N SER A 176 18.35 -40.41 -3.72
CA SER A 176 18.27 -41.84 -3.42
C SER A 176 18.22 -42.75 -4.67
N ALA A 177 18.23 -42.15 -5.88
CA ALA A 177 18.21 -42.80 -7.18
C ALA A 177 17.09 -43.83 -7.37
N PRO A 178 15.82 -43.47 -7.11
CA PRO A 178 14.67 -44.37 -7.29
C PRO A 178 14.48 -44.79 -8.76
N CYS A 179 14.97 -43.99 -9.70
CA CYS A 179 14.88 -44.27 -11.13
C CYS A 179 15.60 -45.57 -11.56
N VAL A 180 16.56 -46.06 -10.77
CA VAL A 180 17.33 -47.30 -11.02
C VAL A 180 17.08 -48.34 -9.93
N GLY A 181 16.03 -48.19 -9.12
CA GLY A 181 15.60 -49.15 -8.11
C GLY A 181 16.49 -49.26 -6.88
N ARG A 182 17.26 -48.19 -6.54
CA ARG A 182 18.09 -48.21 -5.32
C ARG A 182 17.27 -48.14 -4.04
N VAL A 183 16.05 -47.57 -4.12
CA VAL A 183 15.07 -47.46 -3.04
C VAL A 183 13.70 -47.81 -3.56
N THR A 184 12.84 -48.30 -2.67
CA THR A 184 11.42 -48.58 -2.97
C THR A 184 10.59 -47.27 -3.02
N PRO A 185 9.35 -47.33 -3.57
CA PRO A 185 8.45 -46.18 -3.52
C PRO A 185 8.15 -45.74 -2.09
N GLU A 186 8.02 -46.67 -1.14
CA GLU A 186 7.73 -46.43 0.27
C GLU A 186 8.90 -45.70 0.95
N GLU A 187 10.14 -46.22 0.79
CA GLU A 187 11.35 -45.60 1.33
C GLU A 187 11.57 -44.18 0.78
N HIS A 188 11.32 -43.98 -0.53
CA HIS A 188 11.44 -42.65 -1.13
C HIS A 188 10.37 -41.69 -0.65
N ARG A 189 9.17 -42.20 -0.37
CA ARG A 189 8.06 -41.42 0.20
C ARG A 189 8.36 -40.97 1.62
N GLU A 190 8.92 -41.83 2.47
CA GLU A 190 9.37 -41.49 3.82
C GLU A 190 10.41 -40.34 3.80
N LEU A 191 11.40 -40.40 2.89
CA LEU A 191 12.35 -39.31 2.70
C LEU A 191 11.67 -37.99 2.31
N ALA A 192 10.66 -38.05 1.45
CA ALA A 192 9.89 -36.86 1.05
C ALA A 192 9.00 -36.32 2.17
N GLU A 193 8.46 -37.19 3.02
CA GLU A 193 7.71 -36.81 4.22
C GLU A 193 8.61 -36.15 5.26
N ASP A 194 9.78 -36.71 5.54
CA ASP A 194 10.80 -36.12 6.42
C ASP A 194 11.25 -34.75 5.92
N PHE A 195 11.49 -34.62 4.60
CA PHE A 195 11.76 -33.34 3.96
C PHE A 195 10.62 -32.33 4.18
N CYS A 196 9.38 -32.75 3.96
CA CYS A 196 8.20 -31.92 4.18
C CYS A 196 8.05 -31.50 5.64
N ASP A 197 8.31 -32.39 6.58
CA ASP A 197 8.22 -32.13 8.01
C ASP A 197 9.30 -31.12 8.47
N PHE A 198 10.52 -31.27 7.94
CA PHE A 198 11.58 -30.28 8.18
C PHE A 198 11.17 -28.91 7.64
N MET A 199 10.62 -28.86 6.43
CA MET A 199 10.14 -27.62 5.81
C MET A 199 8.92 -27.02 6.54
N ALA A 200 8.10 -27.84 7.20
CA ALA A 200 7.00 -27.39 8.05
C ALA A 200 7.46 -26.78 9.39
N GLY A 201 8.75 -26.92 9.77
CA GLY A 201 9.31 -26.33 10.99
C GLY A 201 9.71 -27.32 12.07
N ASN A 202 9.47 -28.61 11.90
CA ASN A 202 9.84 -29.67 12.85
C ASN A 202 11.36 -30.00 12.79
N THR A 203 12.19 -28.98 12.91
CA THR A 203 13.64 -29.07 12.60
C THR A 203 14.44 -29.72 13.73
N SER A 204 14.08 -29.46 14.97
CA SER A 204 14.85 -29.91 16.16
C SER A 204 14.95 -31.42 16.27
N ARG A 205 13.91 -32.18 15.86
CA ARG A 205 13.93 -33.65 15.92
C ARG A 205 15.00 -34.26 15.00
N PHE A 206 15.19 -33.67 13.81
CA PHE A 206 16.16 -34.15 12.84
C PHE A 206 17.57 -33.86 13.29
N ILE A 207 17.84 -32.66 13.81
CA ILE A 207 19.15 -32.28 14.33
C ILE A 207 19.54 -33.18 15.51
N LYS A 208 18.62 -33.38 16.49
CA LYS A 208 18.87 -34.27 17.64
C LYS A 208 19.14 -35.72 17.24
N ARG A 209 18.40 -36.23 16.22
CA ARG A 209 18.63 -37.58 15.68
C ARG A 209 20.03 -37.69 15.10
N LEU A 210 20.42 -36.77 14.20
CA LEU A 210 21.73 -36.76 13.60
C LEU A 210 22.87 -36.56 14.62
N GLU A 211 22.67 -35.75 15.64
CA GLU A 211 23.62 -35.57 16.74
C GLU A 211 23.83 -36.84 17.56
N LYS A 212 22.74 -37.61 17.76
CA LYS A 212 22.82 -38.92 18.42
C LYS A 212 23.58 -39.90 17.54
N ASP A 213 23.17 -40.06 16.28
CA ASP A 213 23.79 -40.98 15.33
C ASP A 213 25.28 -40.66 15.12
N MET A 214 25.65 -39.38 15.11
CA MET A 214 27.05 -38.95 15.04
C MET A 214 27.87 -39.38 16.28
N ARG A 215 27.28 -39.26 17.49
CA ARG A 215 27.93 -39.69 18.73
C ARG A 215 28.08 -41.23 18.80
N ASP A 216 27.05 -41.94 18.36
CA ASP A 216 27.03 -43.38 18.33
C ASP A 216 28.10 -43.89 17.34
N ALA A 217 28.18 -43.35 16.11
CA ALA A 217 29.21 -43.64 15.13
C ALA A 217 30.63 -43.32 15.64
N ALA A 218 30.82 -42.22 16.35
CA ALA A 218 32.11 -41.87 16.95
C ALA A 218 32.51 -42.87 18.07
N GLY A 219 31.55 -43.34 18.86
CA GLY A 219 31.74 -44.36 19.88
C GLY A 219 32.12 -45.73 19.29
N GLU A 220 31.58 -46.05 18.13
CA GLU A 220 31.90 -47.26 17.35
C GLU A 220 33.21 -47.13 16.53
N GLN A 221 33.91 -45.98 16.64
CA GLN A 221 35.13 -45.63 15.92
C GLN A 221 34.94 -45.51 14.37
N GLU A 222 33.68 -45.35 13.91
CA GLU A 222 33.34 -45.08 12.52
C GLU A 222 33.50 -43.58 12.19
N TYR A 223 34.74 -43.08 12.25
CA TYR A 223 35.06 -41.65 12.17
C TYR A 223 34.60 -41.00 10.87
N GLU A 224 34.68 -41.71 9.73
CA GLU A 224 34.21 -41.20 8.44
C GLU A 224 32.68 -40.99 8.42
N ARG A 225 31.95 -41.91 9.05
CA ARG A 225 30.49 -41.80 9.21
C ARG A 225 30.12 -40.64 10.14
N ALA A 226 30.82 -40.53 11.28
CA ALA A 226 30.65 -39.43 12.21
C ALA A 226 30.96 -38.07 11.55
N ALA A 227 31.99 -37.98 10.70
CA ALA A 227 32.33 -36.78 9.95
C ALA A 227 31.22 -36.38 8.94
N ARG A 228 30.66 -37.34 8.21
CA ARG A 228 29.54 -37.09 7.30
C ARG A 228 28.31 -36.57 8.05
N LEU A 229 27.94 -37.20 9.17
CA LEU A 229 26.80 -36.78 9.99
C LEU A 229 27.03 -35.36 10.57
N ARG A 230 28.25 -35.00 10.97
CA ARG A 230 28.60 -33.64 11.36
C ARG A 230 28.39 -32.65 10.21
N ASP A 231 28.82 -32.99 9.01
CA ASP A 231 28.67 -32.14 7.84
C ASP A 231 27.20 -31.98 7.43
N ASP A 232 26.37 -33.01 7.64
CA ASP A 232 24.92 -32.98 7.44
C ASP A 232 24.23 -32.08 8.46
N ILE A 233 24.63 -32.15 9.74
CA ILE A 233 24.15 -31.23 10.79
C ILE A 233 24.49 -29.79 10.42
N GLN A 234 25.72 -29.52 9.97
CA GLN A 234 26.11 -28.19 9.53
C GLN A 234 25.31 -27.71 8.31
N ALA A 235 24.98 -28.60 7.36
CA ALA A 235 24.15 -28.26 6.21
C ALA A 235 22.74 -27.85 6.63
N LEU A 236 22.13 -28.60 7.58
CA LEU A 236 20.82 -28.23 8.15
C LEU A 236 20.88 -26.89 8.90
N GLN A 237 21.91 -26.68 9.72
CA GLN A 237 22.09 -25.41 10.46
C GLN A 237 22.25 -24.23 9.49
N ARG A 238 23.07 -24.34 8.44
CA ARG A 238 23.19 -23.30 7.40
C ARG A 238 21.88 -23.04 6.66
N ALA A 239 21.10 -24.08 6.38
CA ALA A 239 19.77 -23.91 5.78
C ALA A 239 18.82 -23.14 6.72
N LEU A 240 18.94 -23.31 8.03
CA LEU A 240 18.18 -22.61 9.05
C LEU A 240 18.68 -21.17 9.30
N GLU A 241 19.99 -20.92 9.26
CA GLU A 241 20.59 -19.58 9.44
C GLU A 241 20.14 -18.59 8.36
N LYS A 242 19.88 -19.07 7.14
CA LYS A 242 19.34 -18.23 6.04
C LYS A 242 17.90 -17.75 6.30
N GLN A 243 17.23 -18.26 7.34
CA GLN A 243 15.88 -17.89 7.71
C GLN A 243 15.91 -17.09 9.02
N ALA A 244 15.46 -15.83 8.97
CA ALA A 244 15.45 -14.99 10.15
C ALA A 244 14.59 -15.61 11.27
N VAL A 245 15.17 -15.81 12.44
CA VAL A 245 14.43 -16.14 13.67
C VAL A 245 13.82 -14.84 14.19
N VAL A 246 12.51 -14.77 14.30
CA VAL A 246 11.80 -13.55 14.69
C VAL A 246 10.88 -13.76 15.90
N LEU A 247 10.49 -15.01 16.17
CA LEU A 247 9.61 -15.39 17.27
C LEU A 247 10.13 -16.67 17.93
N GLY A 248 9.59 -16.98 19.12
CA GLY A 248 9.98 -18.19 19.86
C GLY A 248 9.74 -19.48 19.05
N GLU A 249 10.58 -20.49 19.29
CA GLU A 249 10.44 -21.82 18.70
C GLU A 249 9.05 -22.39 18.97
N GLY A 250 8.42 -22.97 17.94
CA GLY A 250 7.06 -23.48 18.02
C GLY A 250 5.96 -22.50 17.65
N THR A 251 6.28 -21.22 17.39
CA THR A 251 5.32 -20.24 16.88
C THR A 251 4.99 -20.53 15.41
N ASP A 252 3.70 -20.74 15.14
CA ASP A 252 3.14 -20.97 13.81
C ASP A 252 2.07 -19.89 13.54
N ALA A 253 2.45 -18.83 12.84
CA ALA A 253 1.63 -17.66 12.65
C ALA A 253 1.77 -17.04 11.26
N ASP A 254 0.69 -16.47 10.73
CA ASP A 254 0.74 -15.55 9.61
C ASP A 254 0.54 -14.12 10.14
N VAL A 255 1.49 -13.25 9.84
CA VAL A 255 1.47 -11.84 10.27
C VAL A 255 1.08 -10.97 9.10
N ILE A 256 -0.07 -10.33 9.20
CA ILE A 256 -0.70 -9.56 8.12
C ILE A 256 -0.72 -8.10 8.52
N ALA A 257 -0.26 -7.23 7.64
CA ALA A 257 -0.35 -5.79 7.84
C ALA A 257 -0.92 -5.09 6.60
N LEU A 258 -1.55 -3.94 6.85
CA LEU A 258 -2.16 -3.08 5.85
C LEU A 258 -1.49 -1.71 5.85
N ALA A 259 -1.34 -1.13 4.67
CA ALA A 259 -1.12 0.29 4.48
C ALA A 259 -2.13 0.77 3.45
N GLU A 260 -2.86 1.82 3.76
CA GLU A 260 -3.98 2.27 2.93
C GLU A 260 -3.97 3.78 2.70
N ASP A 261 -4.58 4.17 1.61
CA ASP A 261 -5.01 5.53 1.32
C ASP A 261 -6.49 5.52 0.86
N PRO A 262 -7.06 6.65 0.44
CA PRO A 262 -8.44 6.70 -0.02
C PRO A 262 -8.77 5.77 -1.21
N LEU A 263 -7.83 5.51 -2.12
CA LEU A 263 -8.06 4.73 -3.35
C LEU A 263 -7.54 3.31 -3.29
N GLU A 264 -6.40 3.08 -2.59
CA GLU A 264 -5.66 1.83 -2.64
C GLU A 264 -5.26 1.36 -1.24
N ALA A 265 -5.06 0.05 -1.10
CA ALA A 265 -4.41 -0.51 0.06
C ALA A 265 -3.36 -1.55 -0.37
N ALA A 266 -2.23 -1.57 0.33
CA ALA A 266 -1.25 -2.64 0.21
C ALA A 266 -1.36 -3.57 1.41
N VAL A 267 -1.41 -4.86 1.15
CA VAL A 267 -1.39 -5.92 2.15
C VAL A 267 -0.05 -6.61 2.09
N GLN A 268 0.58 -6.83 3.23
CA GLN A 268 1.79 -7.64 3.36
C GLN A 268 1.55 -8.76 4.36
N VAL A 269 2.03 -9.95 4.03
CA VAL A 269 1.96 -11.14 4.86
C VAL A 269 3.34 -11.73 5.05
N PHE A 270 3.72 -11.99 6.30
CA PHE A 270 4.88 -12.81 6.64
C PHE A 270 4.41 -14.15 7.18
N TYR A 271 4.86 -15.21 6.56
CA TYR A 271 4.56 -16.59 6.97
C TYR A 271 5.61 -17.07 7.96
N VAL A 272 5.21 -17.24 9.22
CA VAL A 272 6.10 -17.70 10.29
C VAL A 272 5.75 -19.16 10.62
N ARG A 273 6.74 -20.03 10.56
CA ARG A 273 6.63 -21.45 10.93
C ARG A 273 7.83 -21.83 11.79
N GLY A 274 7.55 -22.41 12.97
CA GLY A 274 8.59 -22.72 13.94
C GLY A 274 9.39 -21.48 14.40
N GLY A 275 8.72 -20.34 14.56
CA GLY A 275 9.34 -19.07 14.95
C GLY A 275 10.19 -18.37 13.87
N ARG A 276 10.27 -18.92 12.65
CA ARG A 276 11.09 -18.40 11.53
C ARG A 276 10.23 -17.91 10.39
N ILE A 277 10.63 -16.81 9.76
CA ILE A 277 9.99 -16.33 8.53
C ILE A 277 10.33 -17.31 7.40
N ARG A 278 9.32 -18.02 6.89
CA ARG A 278 9.43 -18.94 5.75
C ARG A 278 9.18 -18.27 4.42
N GLY A 279 8.49 -17.15 4.42
CA GLY A 279 8.21 -16.40 3.21
C GLY A 279 7.43 -15.13 3.49
N GLN A 280 7.31 -14.32 2.46
CA GLN A 280 6.50 -13.11 2.47
C GLN A 280 5.76 -12.95 1.15
N ARG A 281 4.61 -12.29 1.21
CA ARG A 281 3.81 -11.97 0.02
C ARG A 281 3.13 -10.63 0.20
N GLY A 282 2.99 -9.89 -0.91
CA GLY A 282 2.29 -8.61 -0.94
C GLY A 282 1.23 -8.57 -2.02
N TRP A 283 0.18 -7.82 -1.75
CA TRP A 283 -0.90 -7.51 -2.68
C TRP A 283 -1.16 -6.02 -2.68
N VAL A 284 -1.68 -5.50 -3.78
CA VAL A 284 -2.25 -4.18 -3.86
C VAL A 284 -3.71 -4.31 -4.23
N VAL A 285 -4.54 -3.49 -3.60
CA VAL A 285 -5.99 -3.54 -3.65
C VAL A 285 -6.52 -2.18 -4.04
N ASP A 286 -7.36 -2.12 -5.06
CA ASP A 286 -8.14 -0.93 -5.36
C ASP A 286 -9.38 -0.88 -4.43
N LYS A 287 -9.51 0.17 -3.62
CA LYS A 287 -10.66 0.36 -2.73
C LYS A 287 -11.84 0.85 -3.55
N VAL A 288 -12.89 0.05 -3.63
CA VAL A 288 -14.11 0.39 -4.38
C VAL A 288 -15.05 1.26 -3.55
N GLU A 289 -15.01 1.14 -2.22
CA GLU A 289 -15.81 1.91 -1.27
C GLU A 289 -14.98 2.30 -0.03
N GLU A 290 -15.49 3.18 0.79
CA GLU A 290 -14.88 3.48 2.09
C GLU A 290 -15.09 2.27 3.01
N THR A 291 -14.04 1.49 3.20
CA THR A 291 -14.07 0.24 3.96
C THR A 291 -13.18 0.38 5.18
N SER A 292 -13.66 -0.03 6.35
CA SER A 292 -12.86 -0.02 7.58
C SER A 292 -11.67 -0.98 7.47
N PRO A 293 -10.55 -0.72 8.16
CA PRO A 293 -9.40 -1.64 8.17
C PRO A 293 -9.77 -3.08 8.57
N GLY A 294 -10.69 -3.26 9.52
CA GLY A 294 -11.17 -4.58 9.93
C GLY A 294 -11.94 -5.31 8.84
N ALA A 295 -12.79 -4.61 8.08
CA ALA A 295 -13.53 -5.18 6.96
C ALA A 295 -12.60 -5.54 5.79
N LEU A 296 -11.54 -4.75 5.53
CA LEU A 296 -10.50 -5.12 4.56
C LEU A 296 -9.75 -6.38 5.00
N VAL A 297 -9.41 -6.49 6.27
CA VAL A 297 -8.79 -7.71 6.83
C VAL A 297 -9.69 -8.91 6.63
N GLU A 298 -10.99 -8.80 6.93
CA GLU A 298 -11.95 -9.88 6.76
C GLU A 298 -11.98 -10.41 5.33
N GLN A 299 -12.17 -9.52 4.36
CA GLN A 299 -12.19 -9.87 2.94
C GLN A 299 -10.87 -10.50 2.49
N PHE A 300 -9.76 -9.96 2.97
CA PHE A 300 -8.44 -10.50 2.67
C PHE A 300 -8.24 -11.92 3.21
N LEU A 301 -8.62 -12.19 4.46
CA LEU A 301 -8.50 -13.50 5.08
C LEU A 301 -9.33 -14.54 4.33
N LEU A 302 -10.57 -14.21 3.99
CA LEU A 302 -11.45 -15.10 3.22
C LEU A 302 -10.84 -15.44 1.86
N GLN A 303 -10.31 -14.46 1.14
CA GLN A 303 -9.69 -14.69 -0.16
C GLN A 303 -8.37 -15.47 -0.05
N MET A 304 -7.53 -15.14 0.93
CA MET A 304 -6.21 -15.76 1.09
C MET A 304 -6.30 -17.24 1.46
N TYR A 305 -7.24 -17.59 2.34
CA TYR A 305 -7.37 -18.96 2.84
C TYR A 305 -8.40 -19.81 2.08
N ALA A 306 -9.21 -19.23 1.19
CA ALA A 306 -10.25 -19.96 0.46
C ALA A 306 -9.78 -21.24 -0.26
N GLU A 307 -8.56 -21.24 -0.77
CA GLU A 307 -7.94 -22.35 -1.50
C GLU A 307 -6.72 -22.92 -0.74
N ALA A 308 -6.57 -22.56 0.54
CA ALA A 308 -5.45 -23.06 1.34
C ALA A 308 -5.67 -24.51 1.75
N SER A 309 -4.64 -25.33 1.63
CA SER A 309 -4.68 -26.68 2.21
C SER A 309 -4.60 -26.59 3.73
N PRO A 310 -5.22 -27.53 4.48
CA PRO A 310 -5.18 -27.54 5.94
C PRO A 310 -3.78 -27.41 6.53
N ASP A 311 -2.79 -28.05 5.92
CA ASP A 311 -1.38 -28.03 6.34
C ASP A 311 -0.67 -26.67 6.09
N ALA A 312 -1.20 -25.84 5.19
CA ALA A 312 -0.63 -24.52 4.90
C ALA A 312 -1.15 -23.44 5.86
N MET A 313 -2.22 -23.72 6.61
CA MET A 313 -2.85 -22.76 7.50
C MET A 313 -2.13 -22.68 8.86
N PRO A 314 -1.94 -21.46 9.41
CA PRO A 314 -1.25 -21.28 10.69
C PRO A 314 -2.17 -21.62 11.88
N ARG A 315 -1.58 -21.74 13.08
CA ARG A 315 -2.33 -21.79 14.35
C ARG A 315 -2.87 -20.43 14.76
N GLU A 316 -2.21 -19.37 14.31
CA GLU A 316 -2.49 -18.00 14.71
C GLU A 316 -2.39 -17.07 13.51
N VAL A 317 -3.35 -16.17 13.39
CA VAL A 317 -3.33 -15.08 12.40
C VAL A 317 -3.25 -13.75 13.14
N LEU A 318 -2.15 -13.03 12.95
CA LEU A 318 -1.93 -11.72 13.55
C LEU A 318 -2.32 -10.65 12.54
N VAL A 319 -3.24 -9.77 12.94
CA VAL A 319 -3.83 -8.75 12.08
C VAL A 319 -3.71 -7.35 12.68
N PRO A 320 -3.72 -6.28 11.87
CA PRO A 320 -3.63 -4.90 12.37
C PRO A 320 -4.94 -4.41 13.02
N ALA A 321 -6.08 -4.95 12.56
CA ALA A 321 -7.42 -4.67 13.09
C ALA A 321 -8.25 -5.96 13.03
N LEU A 322 -9.12 -6.17 14.02
CA LEU A 322 -10.00 -7.34 14.02
C LEU A 322 -11.08 -7.22 12.93
N PRO A 323 -11.41 -8.33 12.24
CA PRO A 323 -12.59 -8.42 11.41
C PRO A 323 -13.86 -8.03 12.19
N PRO A 324 -14.89 -7.44 11.54
CA PRO A 324 -16.18 -7.19 12.19
C PRO A 324 -16.83 -8.47 12.75
N ASP A 325 -16.70 -9.58 12.04
CA ASP A 325 -17.19 -10.90 12.41
C ASP A 325 -16.04 -11.84 12.78
N CYS A 326 -15.16 -11.40 13.68
CA CYS A 326 -13.91 -12.10 14.02
C CYS A 326 -14.14 -13.56 14.49
N GLU A 327 -15.20 -13.81 15.25
CA GLU A 327 -15.53 -15.16 15.74
C GLU A 327 -15.89 -16.09 14.58
N ALA A 328 -16.76 -15.65 13.66
CA ALA A 328 -17.15 -16.44 12.49
C ALA A 328 -15.96 -16.69 11.54
N VAL A 329 -15.08 -15.71 11.35
CA VAL A 329 -13.86 -15.89 10.57
C VAL A 329 -12.94 -16.92 11.24
N ALA A 330 -12.71 -16.83 12.55
CA ALA A 330 -11.87 -17.78 13.28
C ALA A 330 -12.44 -19.21 13.27
N GLU A 331 -13.76 -19.34 13.35
CA GLU A 331 -14.46 -20.63 13.23
C GLU A 331 -14.26 -21.24 11.84
N LEU A 332 -14.51 -20.47 10.78
CA LEU A 332 -14.30 -20.90 9.40
C LEU A 332 -12.86 -21.37 9.14
N LEU A 333 -11.87 -20.59 9.60
CA LEU A 333 -10.47 -20.95 9.46
C LEU A 333 -10.11 -22.22 10.27
N SER A 334 -10.73 -22.40 11.45
CA SER A 334 -10.52 -23.58 12.30
C SER A 334 -11.11 -24.85 11.67
N GLU A 335 -12.29 -24.76 11.05
CA GLU A 335 -12.88 -25.85 10.29
C GLU A 335 -12.01 -26.29 9.11
N GLN A 336 -11.52 -25.32 8.32
CA GLN A 336 -10.64 -25.63 7.19
C GLN A 336 -9.32 -26.25 7.64
N ARG A 337 -8.74 -25.75 8.74
CA ARG A 337 -7.50 -26.29 9.31
C ARG A 337 -7.72 -27.63 10.03
N ARG A 338 -8.95 -27.95 10.44
CA ARG A 338 -9.34 -29.06 11.31
C ARG A 338 -8.77 -28.98 12.75
N THR A 339 -8.30 -27.81 13.13
CA THR A 339 -7.81 -27.50 14.48
C THR A 339 -7.95 -26.00 14.70
N ARG A 340 -8.04 -25.58 15.98
CA ARG A 340 -8.27 -24.18 16.35
C ARG A 340 -7.28 -23.22 15.70
N VAL A 341 -7.80 -22.15 15.12
CA VAL A 341 -7.07 -20.99 14.60
C VAL A 341 -7.49 -19.75 15.40
N GLU A 342 -6.53 -18.98 15.88
CA GLU A 342 -6.79 -17.74 16.60
C GLU A 342 -6.49 -16.53 15.70
N VAL A 343 -7.44 -15.60 15.61
CA VAL A 343 -7.28 -14.32 14.92
C VAL A 343 -7.18 -13.22 15.98
N ARG A 344 -6.07 -12.49 16.02
CA ARG A 344 -5.86 -11.46 17.04
C ARG A 344 -4.94 -10.31 16.62
N VAL A 345 -5.06 -9.17 17.31
CA VAL A 345 -4.16 -8.02 17.17
C VAL A 345 -3.06 -8.12 18.24
N PRO A 346 -1.77 -8.18 17.85
CA PRO A 346 -0.68 -8.24 18.82
C PRO A 346 -0.48 -6.88 19.50
N GLN A 347 -0.52 -6.87 20.85
CA GLN A 347 -0.44 -5.62 21.64
C GLN A 347 0.97 -5.30 22.12
N ARG A 348 1.82 -6.32 22.38
CA ARG A 348 3.15 -6.17 23.01
C ARG A 348 4.09 -7.32 22.65
N GLY A 349 5.39 -7.13 22.93
CA GLY A 349 6.43 -8.15 22.75
C GLY A 349 6.81 -8.37 21.28
N ASP A 350 7.49 -9.50 21.01
CA ASP A 350 8.08 -9.80 19.71
C ASP A 350 7.06 -9.85 18.56
N LYS A 351 5.83 -10.32 18.85
CA LYS A 351 4.75 -10.35 17.85
C LYS A 351 4.33 -8.93 17.42
N ARG A 352 4.32 -7.96 18.35
CA ARG A 352 4.04 -6.56 18.02
C ARG A 352 5.18 -5.94 17.23
N ALA A 353 6.43 -6.18 17.61
CA ALA A 353 7.60 -5.70 16.88
C ALA A 353 7.65 -6.27 15.45
N LEU A 354 7.29 -7.55 15.27
CA LEU A 354 7.19 -8.15 13.95
C LEU A 354 6.05 -7.51 13.14
N MET A 355 4.88 -7.27 13.73
CA MET A 355 3.77 -6.57 13.08
C MET A 355 4.20 -5.19 12.56
N GLU A 356 4.92 -4.40 13.36
CA GLU A 356 5.44 -3.09 12.96
C GLU A 356 6.41 -3.17 11.77
N THR A 357 7.18 -4.26 11.71
CA THR A 357 8.04 -4.53 10.55
C THR A 357 7.22 -4.82 9.30
N VAL A 358 6.17 -5.64 9.41
CA VAL A 358 5.27 -5.95 8.28
C VAL A 358 4.49 -4.71 7.85
N GLU A 359 4.03 -3.87 8.79
CA GLU A 359 3.38 -2.58 8.50
C GLU A 359 4.30 -1.63 7.71
N ARG A 360 5.58 -1.58 8.06
CA ARG A 360 6.57 -0.79 7.32
C ARG A 360 6.73 -1.28 5.89
N ASN A 361 6.81 -2.60 5.70
CA ASN A 361 6.87 -3.20 4.38
C ASN A 361 5.60 -2.94 3.55
N ALA A 362 4.42 -2.95 4.18
CA ALA A 362 3.18 -2.60 3.51
C ALA A 362 3.19 -1.14 3.03
N LYS A 363 3.65 -0.20 3.86
CA LYS A 363 3.80 1.23 3.50
C LYS A 363 4.79 1.43 2.35
N GLU A 364 5.93 0.75 2.39
CA GLU A 364 6.93 0.79 1.32
C GLU A 364 6.39 0.20 0.01
N SER A 365 5.66 -0.92 0.10
CA SER A 365 5.03 -1.55 -1.07
C SER A 365 4.01 -0.62 -1.73
N LEU A 366 3.14 0.03 -0.96
CA LEU A 366 2.18 1.00 -1.47
C LEU A 366 2.90 2.19 -2.13
N ALA A 367 3.94 2.72 -1.49
CA ALA A 367 4.73 3.83 -2.04
C ALA A 367 5.42 3.46 -3.36
N GLN A 368 6.02 2.26 -3.45
CA GLN A 368 6.66 1.76 -4.66
C GLN A 368 5.65 1.50 -5.79
N HIS A 369 4.46 0.98 -5.45
CA HIS A 369 3.37 0.79 -6.41
C HIS A 369 2.98 2.12 -7.04
N LYS A 370 2.74 3.15 -6.22
CA LYS A 370 2.41 4.50 -6.66
C LYS A 370 3.49 5.13 -7.55
N ILE A 371 4.78 4.95 -7.20
CA ILE A 371 5.89 5.47 -8.01
C ILE A 371 5.92 4.78 -9.39
N ARG A 372 5.77 3.46 -9.44
CA ARG A 372 5.73 2.71 -10.71
C ARG A 372 4.57 3.14 -11.59
N ARG A 373 3.37 3.23 -11.03
CA ARG A 373 2.16 3.68 -11.71
C ARG A 373 2.32 5.10 -12.26
N ALA A 374 2.95 5.99 -11.49
CA ALA A 374 3.21 7.37 -11.88
C ALA A 374 4.28 7.53 -12.98
N SER A 375 5.22 6.62 -13.09
CA SER A 375 6.34 6.71 -14.05
C SER A 375 6.05 6.06 -15.40
N ASP A 376 5.04 5.22 -15.50
CA ASP A 376 4.66 4.56 -16.75
C ASP A 376 3.99 5.53 -17.72
N LEU A 377 4.56 5.67 -18.92
CA LEU A 377 4.06 6.57 -19.97
C LEU A 377 2.65 6.19 -20.43
N THR A 378 2.39 4.90 -20.63
CA THR A 378 1.08 4.40 -21.08
C THR A 378 0.00 4.69 -20.04
N THR A 379 0.31 4.47 -18.76
CA THR A 379 -0.58 4.76 -17.62
C THR A 379 -0.87 6.25 -17.52
N ARG A 380 0.13 7.13 -17.73
CA ARG A 380 -0.05 8.58 -17.72
C ARG A 380 -0.93 9.08 -18.86
N SER A 381 -0.68 8.62 -20.09
CA SER A 381 -1.49 8.97 -21.25
C SER A 381 -2.95 8.55 -21.04
N LYS A 382 -3.16 7.33 -20.55
CA LYS A 382 -4.47 6.82 -20.17
C LYS A 382 -5.14 7.68 -19.11
N ALA A 383 -4.41 8.09 -18.07
CA ALA A 383 -4.92 8.95 -17.00
C ALA A 383 -5.43 10.30 -17.52
N LEU A 384 -4.65 10.95 -18.38
CA LEU A 384 -5.05 12.22 -18.99
C LEU A 384 -6.27 12.08 -19.88
N GLN A 385 -6.36 10.97 -20.64
CA GLN A 385 -7.54 10.69 -21.47
C GLN A 385 -8.79 10.40 -20.62
N GLU A 386 -8.66 9.59 -19.55
CA GLU A 386 -9.78 9.32 -18.64
C GLU A 386 -10.29 10.59 -17.94
N ILE A 387 -9.41 11.57 -17.66
CA ILE A 387 -9.82 12.87 -17.13
C ILE A 387 -10.59 13.65 -18.20
N ALA A 388 -10.10 13.69 -19.45
CA ALA A 388 -10.79 14.35 -20.54
C ALA A 388 -12.18 13.78 -20.75
N ASP A 389 -12.30 12.45 -20.85
CA ASP A 389 -13.56 11.75 -21.04
C ASP A 389 -14.55 11.96 -19.88
N ALA A 390 -14.05 12.00 -18.62
CA ALA A 390 -14.89 12.17 -17.45
C ALA A 390 -15.39 13.62 -17.24
N LEU A 391 -14.64 14.60 -17.68
CA LEU A 391 -14.96 16.02 -17.54
C LEU A 391 -15.46 16.65 -18.84
N ASP A 392 -15.68 15.83 -19.89
CA ASP A 392 -16.12 16.25 -21.24
C ASP A 392 -15.22 17.37 -21.83
N LEU A 393 -13.88 17.17 -21.71
CA LEU A 393 -12.89 18.10 -22.25
C LEU A 393 -12.60 17.77 -23.73
N ASP A 394 -12.44 18.78 -24.57
CA ASP A 394 -12.09 18.62 -25.99
C ASP A 394 -10.74 17.90 -26.20
N GLN A 395 -9.81 18.05 -25.25
CA GLN A 395 -8.46 17.49 -25.30
C GLN A 395 -7.99 17.02 -23.92
N ALA A 396 -7.08 16.04 -23.93
CA ALA A 396 -6.42 15.59 -22.72
C ALA A 396 -5.67 16.76 -22.03
N PRO A 397 -5.88 17.00 -20.72
CA PRO A 397 -5.31 18.13 -20.01
C PRO A 397 -3.82 17.90 -19.73
N LEU A 398 -2.96 18.22 -20.70
CA LEU A 398 -1.51 18.05 -20.59
C LEU A 398 -0.89 18.88 -19.48
N ARG A 399 -1.44 20.08 -19.20
CA ARG A 399 -1.02 20.94 -18.10
C ARG A 399 -2.16 21.14 -17.11
N ILE A 400 -1.90 20.73 -15.87
CA ILE A 400 -2.86 20.82 -14.76
C ILE A 400 -2.24 21.71 -13.67
N GLU A 401 -2.97 22.72 -13.21
CA GLU A 401 -2.62 23.50 -12.03
C GLU A 401 -3.58 23.17 -10.89
N CYS A 402 -3.06 22.85 -9.70
CA CYS A 402 -3.90 22.57 -8.54
C CYS A 402 -3.65 23.57 -7.42
N TYR A 403 -4.73 24.02 -6.80
CA TYR A 403 -4.75 25.03 -5.75
C TYR A 403 -5.32 24.47 -4.45
N ASP A 404 -4.57 24.65 -3.36
CA ASP A 404 -5.00 24.33 -1.99
C ASP A 404 -4.89 25.57 -1.13
N VAL A 405 -5.93 25.86 -0.34
CA VAL A 405 -5.96 26.97 0.63
C VAL A 405 -5.83 26.42 2.03
N SER A 406 -4.83 26.90 2.75
CA SER A 406 -4.53 26.42 4.10
C SER A 406 -4.49 27.58 5.09
N HIS A 407 -5.19 27.42 6.23
CA HIS A 407 -5.25 28.39 7.32
C HIS A 407 -4.14 28.17 8.35
N LEU A 408 -3.41 29.22 8.69
CA LEU A 408 -2.44 29.26 9.80
C LEU A 408 -3.10 29.93 11.00
N GLN A 409 -3.59 29.14 11.96
CA GLN A 409 -4.05 29.61 13.28
C GLN A 409 -4.48 31.11 13.32
N GLY A 410 -5.56 31.42 12.59
CA GLY A 410 -6.31 32.67 12.77
C GLY A 410 -5.85 33.93 12.02
N GLU A 411 -4.61 34.05 11.52
CA GLU A 411 -4.17 35.35 10.97
C GLU A 411 -3.54 35.34 9.58
N ASN A 412 -3.08 34.22 9.05
CA ASN A 412 -2.44 34.19 7.74
C ASN A 412 -2.96 33.04 6.88
N VAL A 413 -3.73 33.35 5.87
CA VAL A 413 -4.16 32.40 4.84
C VAL A 413 -3.10 32.33 3.74
N VAL A 414 -2.70 31.13 3.39
CA VAL A 414 -1.75 30.87 2.31
C VAL A 414 -2.35 29.89 1.34
N ALA A 415 -2.36 30.22 0.07
CA ALA A 415 -2.68 29.28 -0.99
C ALA A 415 -1.40 28.74 -1.64
N SER A 416 -1.43 27.46 -1.96
CA SER A 416 -0.39 26.79 -2.72
C SER A 416 -0.88 26.48 -4.13
N MET A 417 0.01 26.57 -5.10
CA MET A 417 -0.20 26.16 -6.49
C MET A 417 0.86 25.14 -6.86
N VAL A 418 0.46 24.00 -7.33
CA VAL A 418 1.33 22.99 -7.93
C VAL A 418 1.00 22.82 -9.39
N VAL A 419 1.99 22.43 -10.18
CA VAL A 419 1.88 22.27 -11.64
C VAL A 419 2.27 20.85 -12.02
N PHE A 420 1.44 20.21 -12.83
CA PHE A 420 1.72 18.95 -13.48
C PHE A 420 1.69 19.12 -15.00
N GLU A 421 2.70 18.58 -15.67
CA GLU A 421 2.76 18.50 -17.13
C GLU A 421 2.94 17.05 -17.54
N ASP A 422 2.13 16.61 -18.49
CA ASP A 422 2.11 15.22 -18.96
C ASP A 422 2.03 14.22 -17.78
N GLY A 423 1.19 14.53 -16.77
CA GLY A 423 1.01 13.73 -15.57
C GLY A 423 2.19 13.72 -14.58
N LEU A 424 3.22 14.54 -14.79
CA LEU A 424 4.40 14.66 -13.92
C LEU A 424 4.49 16.03 -13.24
N ALA A 425 4.92 16.00 -11.98
CA ALA A 425 5.07 17.19 -11.15
C ALA A 425 6.21 18.12 -11.64
N ARG A 426 5.90 19.37 -11.97
CA ARG A 426 6.85 20.43 -12.34
C ARG A 426 7.19 21.32 -11.16
N LYS A 427 8.00 20.82 -10.24
CA LYS A 427 8.31 21.49 -8.95
C LYS A 427 8.92 22.90 -9.09
N SER A 428 9.60 23.21 -10.19
CA SER A 428 10.15 24.53 -10.48
C SER A 428 9.06 25.60 -10.64
N GLU A 429 7.85 25.19 -11.00
CA GLU A 429 6.71 26.07 -11.24
C GLU A 429 5.73 26.18 -10.07
N TYR A 430 6.01 25.52 -8.97
CA TYR A 430 5.20 25.63 -7.75
C TYR A 430 5.25 27.05 -7.17
N ARG A 431 4.12 27.59 -6.76
CA ARG A 431 4.00 28.94 -6.20
C ARG A 431 3.19 28.94 -4.91
N ARG A 432 3.41 30.00 -4.13
CA ARG A 432 2.67 30.31 -2.91
C ARG A 432 2.13 31.73 -3.00
N PHE A 433 0.90 31.87 -2.59
CA PHE A 433 0.21 33.15 -2.57
C PHE A 433 -0.17 33.48 -1.13
N ALA A 434 0.27 34.64 -0.63
CA ALA A 434 -0.28 35.21 0.59
C ALA A 434 -1.67 35.75 0.24
N VAL A 435 -2.69 35.23 0.87
CA VAL A 435 -4.08 35.60 0.65
C VAL A 435 -4.43 36.78 1.56
N LYS A 436 -5.10 37.78 1.04
CA LYS A 436 -5.53 38.98 1.77
C LYS A 436 -6.95 38.83 2.28
N SER A 437 -7.79 38.05 1.58
CA SER A 437 -9.16 37.80 1.97
C SER A 437 -9.24 37.07 3.31
N LYS A 438 -10.15 37.50 4.17
CA LYS A 438 -10.51 36.86 5.44
C LYS A 438 -11.89 36.18 5.40
N GLU A 439 -12.53 36.17 4.24
CA GLU A 439 -13.92 35.72 4.04
C GLU A 439 -14.06 34.22 3.76
N GLY A 440 -13.01 33.42 4.03
CA GLY A 440 -13.03 31.97 3.89
C GLY A 440 -12.39 31.44 2.59
N ASP A 441 -12.46 30.11 2.41
CA ASP A 441 -11.75 29.40 1.34
C ASP A 441 -12.24 29.80 -0.06
N VAL A 442 -13.53 30.00 -0.23
CA VAL A 442 -14.16 30.38 -1.51
C VAL A 442 -13.63 31.71 -2.01
N ALA A 443 -13.59 32.74 -1.14
CA ALA A 443 -13.04 34.04 -1.49
C ALA A 443 -11.52 34.00 -1.71
N SER A 444 -10.85 33.14 -0.96
CA SER A 444 -9.40 32.93 -1.09
C SER A 444 -9.03 32.31 -2.43
N ILE A 445 -9.77 31.30 -2.90
CA ILE A 445 -9.60 30.68 -4.23
C ILE A 445 -9.83 31.72 -5.32
N HIS A 446 -10.92 32.46 -5.27
CA HIS A 446 -11.21 33.51 -6.24
C HIS A 446 -10.07 34.54 -6.33
N GLU A 447 -9.58 35.06 -5.18
CA GLU A 447 -8.45 36.00 -5.15
C GLU A 447 -7.19 35.42 -5.82
N VAL A 448 -6.85 34.17 -5.50
CA VAL A 448 -5.61 33.53 -5.99
C VAL A 448 -5.68 33.26 -7.48
N ILE A 449 -6.79 32.74 -7.98
CA ILE A 449 -7.03 32.48 -9.41
C ILE A 449 -6.99 33.80 -10.17
N THR A 450 -7.71 34.83 -9.70
CA THR A 450 -7.68 36.17 -10.32
C THR A 450 -6.25 36.72 -10.41
N ARG A 451 -5.45 36.63 -9.36
CA ARG A 451 -4.05 37.11 -9.35
C ARG A 451 -3.15 36.35 -10.32
N ARG A 452 -3.34 35.01 -10.39
CA ARG A 452 -2.57 34.14 -11.28
C ARG A 452 -2.86 34.45 -12.74
N PHE A 453 -4.13 34.52 -13.11
CA PHE A 453 -4.53 34.71 -14.50
C PHE A 453 -4.46 36.17 -14.99
N ARG A 454 -4.60 37.14 -14.11
CA ARG A 454 -4.29 38.53 -14.44
C ARG A 454 -2.83 38.68 -14.87
N ARG A 455 -1.91 38.05 -14.13
CA ARG A 455 -0.50 38.07 -14.50
C ARG A 455 -0.23 37.31 -15.80
N TYR A 456 -0.93 36.26 -16.09
CA TYR A 456 -0.88 35.58 -17.39
C TYR A 456 -1.29 36.51 -18.53
N LEU A 457 -2.40 37.22 -18.37
CA LEU A 457 -2.86 38.19 -19.36
C LEU A 457 -1.86 39.38 -19.54
N GLU A 458 -1.28 39.86 -18.45
CA GLU A 458 -0.23 40.89 -18.50
C GLU A 458 1.00 40.40 -19.30
N GLU A 459 1.47 39.21 -19.05
CA GLU A 459 2.61 38.62 -19.77
C GLU A 459 2.26 38.32 -21.24
N ARG A 460 1.04 37.82 -21.53
CA ARG A 460 0.54 37.61 -22.88
C ARG A 460 0.45 38.92 -23.68
N SER A 461 -0.02 39.99 -23.05
CA SER A 461 -0.06 41.32 -23.66
C SER A 461 1.34 41.90 -23.90
N ALA A 462 2.30 41.64 -22.99
CA ALA A 462 3.67 42.12 -23.13
C ALA A 462 4.48 41.33 -24.18
N THR A 463 4.10 40.09 -24.50
CA THR A 463 4.77 39.24 -25.48
C THR A 463 4.24 39.40 -26.91
N GLY A 464 3.18 40.22 -27.11
CA GLY A 464 2.63 40.47 -28.46
C GLY A 464 1.87 39.29 -29.08
N GLU A 465 1.55 38.25 -28.33
CA GLU A 465 0.74 37.08 -28.84
C GLU A 465 -0.68 37.45 -29.29
N LEU A 466 -1.13 38.66 -29.04
CA LEU A 466 -2.38 39.24 -29.60
C LEU A 466 -2.18 39.87 -30.98
N ALA A 467 -0.93 40.00 -31.47
CA ALA A 467 -0.63 40.44 -32.81
C ALA A 467 -0.25 39.18 -33.63
N ALA A 468 -1.18 38.63 -34.35
CA ALA A 468 -0.88 37.70 -35.44
C ALA A 468 0.08 38.40 -36.41
N ASP A 469 1.17 37.72 -36.82
CA ASP A 469 2.12 38.13 -37.83
C ASP A 469 3.18 39.21 -37.47
N ASP A 470 3.99 39.00 -36.43
CA ASP A 470 5.26 39.68 -36.38
C ASP A 470 6.41 38.75 -35.91
N ASP A 471 7.44 38.66 -36.79
CA ASP A 471 8.65 37.83 -36.68
C ASP A 471 9.64 38.38 -35.60
N SER A 472 9.12 39.11 -34.64
CA SER A 472 9.88 39.72 -33.55
C SER A 472 9.98 38.79 -32.35
N GLY A 473 10.82 37.78 -32.37
CA GLY A 473 11.51 37.02 -31.32
C GLY A 473 11.07 37.06 -29.84
N HIS A 474 9.83 37.46 -29.51
CA HIS A 474 9.31 37.65 -28.17
C HIS A 474 8.34 36.52 -27.76
N GLY A 475 8.76 35.27 -27.98
CA GLY A 475 7.97 34.09 -27.56
C GLY A 475 7.92 33.91 -26.05
N PRO A 476 7.19 32.87 -25.59
CA PRO A 476 7.04 32.48 -24.17
C PRO A 476 8.37 32.08 -23.51
N ILE A 477 9.48 32.09 -24.25
CA ILE A 477 10.82 31.77 -23.78
C ILE A 477 11.59 33.11 -23.56
N ASP A 478 12.19 33.24 -22.39
CA ASP A 478 13.08 34.36 -22.08
C ASP A 478 14.38 34.27 -22.94
N PRO A 479 14.64 35.22 -23.81
CA PRO A 479 15.77 35.16 -24.72
C PRO A 479 17.17 35.23 -24.02
N GLU A 480 17.24 35.77 -22.80
CA GLU A 480 18.49 35.84 -22.05
C GLU A 480 18.81 34.54 -21.31
N THR A 481 17.78 33.85 -20.82
CA THR A 481 17.95 32.65 -19.97
C THR A 481 17.61 31.35 -20.69
N GLY A 482 16.96 31.39 -21.87
CA GLY A 482 16.49 30.23 -22.62
C GLY A 482 15.41 29.41 -21.86
N LYS A 483 14.83 29.96 -20.81
CA LYS A 483 13.82 29.30 -19.99
C LYS A 483 12.44 29.91 -20.24
N PRO A 484 11.37 29.08 -20.09
CA PRO A 484 10.00 29.60 -20.14
C PRO A 484 9.80 30.72 -19.12
N ARG A 485 9.19 31.85 -19.57
CA ARG A 485 8.79 32.93 -18.67
C ARG A 485 7.81 32.40 -17.64
N LYS A 486 7.85 32.96 -16.43
CA LYS A 486 6.95 32.56 -15.34
C LYS A 486 5.51 32.87 -15.76
N PHE A 487 4.63 31.89 -15.66
CA PHE A 487 3.20 32.00 -16.02
C PHE A 487 2.88 32.16 -17.51
N ALA A 488 3.83 31.95 -18.40
CA ALA A 488 3.63 32.13 -19.85
C ALA A 488 2.61 31.12 -20.45
N TYR A 489 2.46 29.94 -19.83
CA TYR A 489 1.54 28.93 -20.33
C TYR A 489 0.30 28.82 -19.43
N PRO A 490 -0.93 28.91 -20.01
CA PRO A 490 -2.14 28.61 -19.25
C PRO A 490 -2.25 27.09 -19.01
N PRO A 491 -2.90 26.64 -17.94
CA PRO A 491 -3.25 25.22 -17.77
C PRO A 491 -4.43 24.87 -18.68
N ASN A 492 -4.53 23.59 -19.08
CA ASN A 492 -5.75 23.06 -19.69
C ASN A 492 -6.82 22.80 -18.61
N LEU A 493 -6.38 22.50 -17.38
CA LEU A 493 -7.27 22.18 -16.28
C LEU A 493 -6.77 22.83 -14.97
N VAL A 494 -7.66 23.56 -14.32
CA VAL A 494 -7.51 24.05 -12.95
C VAL A 494 -8.25 23.11 -12.00
N VAL A 495 -7.53 22.55 -11.03
CA VAL A 495 -8.09 21.73 -9.95
C VAL A 495 -8.05 22.53 -8.66
N VAL A 496 -9.14 22.55 -7.90
CA VAL A 496 -9.18 23.16 -6.57
C VAL A 496 -9.41 22.08 -5.50
N ASP A 497 -8.66 22.13 -4.40
CA ASP A 497 -8.94 21.26 -3.24
C ASP A 497 -10.22 21.73 -2.56
N GLY A 498 -11.34 21.11 -2.89
CA GLY A 498 -12.66 21.48 -2.43
C GLY A 498 -13.78 20.94 -3.32
N ALA A 499 -15.01 21.22 -2.93
CA ALA A 499 -16.23 20.81 -3.63
C ALA A 499 -16.76 21.90 -4.59
N GLY A 500 -18.02 21.79 -5.01
CA GLY A 500 -18.68 22.69 -5.95
C GLY A 500 -18.52 24.20 -5.68
N PRO A 501 -18.66 24.69 -4.43
CA PRO A 501 -18.49 26.12 -4.15
C PRO A 501 -17.10 26.69 -4.48
N GLN A 502 -16.04 25.91 -4.23
CA GLN A 502 -14.66 26.28 -4.57
C GLN A 502 -14.42 26.25 -6.09
N ALA A 503 -14.95 25.21 -6.76
CA ALA A 503 -14.89 25.14 -8.22
C ALA A 503 -15.63 26.31 -8.89
N ALA A 504 -16.83 26.65 -8.40
CA ALA A 504 -17.59 27.79 -8.88
C ALA A 504 -16.89 29.13 -8.64
N ALA A 505 -16.14 29.28 -7.54
CA ALA A 505 -15.36 30.48 -7.28
C ALA A 505 -14.16 30.62 -8.25
N ALA A 506 -13.50 29.51 -8.56
CA ALA A 506 -12.43 29.51 -9.55
C ALA A 506 -12.95 29.85 -10.95
N GLN A 507 -14.10 29.28 -11.34
CA GLN A 507 -14.73 29.59 -12.62
C GLN A 507 -15.12 31.07 -12.73
N ARG A 508 -15.77 31.63 -11.70
CA ARG A 508 -16.12 33.07 -11.69
C ARG A 508 -14.88 33.96 -11.87
N ALA A 509 -13.76 33.60 -11.26
CA ALA A 509 -12.52 34.37 -11.41
C ALA A 509 -11.97 34.35 -12.85
N LEU A 510 -12.14 33.24 -13.58
CA LEU A 510 -11.79 33.13 -14.99
C LEU A 510 -12.76 33.90 -15.89
N ASP A 511 -14.07 33.77 -15.63
CA ASP A 511 -15.13 34.47 -16.35
C ASP A 511 -14.96 36.00 -16.25
N GLU A 512 -14.67 36.52 -15.06
CA GLU A 512 -14.38 37.96 -14.82
C GLU A 512 -13.16 38.46 -15.60
N LEU A 513 -12.22 37.58 -15.95
CA LEU A 513 -11.02 37.90 -16.74
C LEU A 513 -11.20 37.62 -18.24
N GLY A 514 -12.36 37.07 -18.65
CA GLY A 514 -12.64 36.73 -20.05
C GLY A 514 -11.81 35.55 -20.55
N ILE A 515 -11.53 34.57 -19.67
CA ILE A 515 -10.78 33.34 -19.99
C ILE A 515 -11.77 32.19 -20.08
N ASP A 516 -11.94 31.63 -21.25
CA ASP A 516 -12.89 30.55 -21.59
C ASP A 516 -12.21 29.23 -22.05
N ASP A 517 -10.89 29.26 -22.25
CA ASP A 517 -10.07 28.15 -22.73
C ASP A 517 -9.46 27.31 -21.58
N VAL A 518 -9.84 27.54 -20.33
CA VAL A 518 -9.35 26.82 -19.16
C VAL A 518 -10.50 26.17 -18.41
N SER A 519 -10.49 24.85 -18.37
CA SER A 519 -11.50 24.09 -17.62
C SER A 519 -11.20 24.07 -16.12
N VAL A 520 -12.26 23.97 -15.29
CA VAL A 520 -12.16 23.97 -13.83
C VAL A 520 -12.85 22.75 -13.25
N CYS A 521 -12.23 22.12 -12.25
CA CYS A 521 -12.90 21.16 -11.38
C CYS A 521 -12.48 21.28 -9.92
N GLY A 522 -13.36 20.88 -9.01
CA GLY A 522 -13.07 20.69 -7.60
C GLY A 522 -12.85 19.21 -7.29
N LEU A 523 -11.94 18.87 -6.38
CA LEU A 523 -11.76 17.50 -5.89
C LEU A 523 -12.02 17.47 -4.39
N ALA A 524 -13.15 16.89 -3.99
CA ALA A 524 -13.54 16.80 -2.58
C ALA A 524 -12.73 15.75 -1.85
N LYS A 525 -12.18 16.13 -0.68
CA LYS A 525 -11.21 15.32 0.08
C LYS A 525 -11.78 14.03 0.65
N ARG A 526 -13.03 14.04 1.08
CA ARG A 526 -13.61 12.92 1.83
C ARG A 526 -14.10 11.77 0.95
N LEU A 527 -14.53 12.07 -0.28
CA LEU A 527 -15.24 11.12 -1.13
C LEU A 527 -14.57 10.91 -2.50
N GLU A 528 -13.48 11.60 -2.78
CA GLU A 528 -12.80 11.60 -4.09
C GLU A 528 -13.77 11.96 -5.24
N GLU A 529 -14.73 12.87 -4.94
CA GLU A 529 -15.72 13.35 -5.89
C GLU A 529 -15.14 14.51 -6.69
N VAL A 530 -15.35 14.46 -8.01
CA VAL A 530 -14.96 15.54 -8.90
C VAL A 530 -16.18 16.44 -9.15
N TRP A 531 -16.06 17.72 -8.80
CA TRP A 531 -17.13 18.71 -8.92
C TRP A 531 -16.87 19.64 -10.08
N LEU A 532 -17.83 19.75 -11.01
CA LEU A 532 -17.81 20.76 -12.05
C LEU A 532 -18.49 22.06 -11.56
N PRO A 533 -18.05 23.24 -12.05
CA PRO A 533 -18.68 24.51 -11.72
C PRO A 533 -20.15 24.54 -12.19
N GLY A 534 -21.06 24.82 -11.27
CA GLY A 534 -22.49 24.93 -11.58
C GLY A 534 -23.29 23.63 -11.59
N ASP A 535 -22.66 22.49 -11.41
CA ASP A 535 -23.34 21.19 -11.33
C ASP A 535 -23.79 20.91 -9.89
N ASP A 536 -25.03 20.40 -9.76
CA ASP A 536 -25.59 19.97 -8.47
C ASP A 536 -25.16 18.56 -8.05
N GLN A 537 -24.52 17.81 -8.94
CA GLN A 537 -24.06 16.44 -8.72
C GLN A 537 -22.57 16.29 -9.10
N PRO A 538 -21.79 15.55 -8.32
CA PRO A 538 -20.38 15.30 -8.66
C PRO A 538 -20.26 14.27 -9.78
N VAL A 539 -19.21 14.39 -10.56
CA VAL A 539 -18.75 13.36 -11.49
C VAL A 539 -18.05 12.25 -10.67
N ILE A 540 -18.58 11.04 -10.75
CA ILE A 540 -18.05 9.87 -10.03
C ILE A 540 -17.16 9.06 -10.98
N MET A 541 -15.86 9.20 -10.81
CA MET A 541 -14.88 8.36 -11.51
C MET A 541 -14.70 7.01 -10.79
N PRO A 542 -14.49 5.90 -11.53
CA PRO A 542 -14.14 4.62 -10.90
C PRO A 542 -12.86 4.75 -10.05
N ARG A 543 -12.78 4.11 -8.89
CA ARG A 543 -11.56 4.16 -8.03
C ARG A 543 -10.36 3.48 -8.68
N SER A 544 -10.57 2.55 -9.58
CA SER A 544 -9.53 1.94 -10.41
C SER A 544 -9.10 2.82 -11.59
N SER A 545 -9.71 4.01 -11.77
CA SER A 545 -9.36 4.94 -12.85
C SER A 545 -7.97 5.54 -12.63
N GLU A 546 -7.15 5.51 -13.67
CA GLU A 546 -5.85 6.18 -13.67
C GLU A 546 -6.02 7.71 -13.61
N GLY A 547 -7.10 8.23 -14.23
CA GLY A 547 -7.45 9.65 -14.18
C GLY A 547 -7.77 10.13 -12.77
N LEU A 548 -8.60 9.39 -12.02
CA LEU A 548 -8.87 9.72 -10.62
C LEU A 548 -7.61 9.66 -9.77
N TYR A 549 -6.76 8.65 -9.99
CA TYR A 549 -5.48 8.53 -9.31
C TYR A 549 -4.55 9.73 -9.59
N LEU A 550 -4.51 10.20 -10.85
CA LEU A 550 -3.73 11.39 -11.20
C LEU A 550 -4.27 12.65 -10.51
N LEU A 551 -5.58 12.88 -10.51
CA LEU A 551 -6.21 14.01 -9.81
C LEU A 551 -5.92 13.99 -8.31
N GLN A 552 -5.99 12.82 -7.67
CA GLN A 552 -5.63 12.65 -6.26
C GLN A 552 -4.16 13.03 -6.02
N ARG A 553 -3.24 12.54 -6.86
CA ARG A 553 -1.81 12.89 -6.75
C ARG A 553 -1.56 14.39 -6.87
N VAL A 554 -2.25 15.04 -7.78
CA VAL A 554 -2.15 16.49 -8.01
C VAL A 554 -2.62 17.24 -6.77
N ARG A 555 -3.76 16.88 -6.20
CA ARG A 555 -4.29 17.44 -4.95
C ARG A 555 -3.36 17.19 -3.75
N ASP A 556 -2.94 15.94 -3.55
CA ASP A 556 -2.09 15.56 -2.41
C ASP A 556 -0.76 16.28 -2.45
N GLU A 557 -0.21 16.53 -3.64
CA GLU A 557 1.01 17.31 -3.81
C GLU A 557 0.81 18.79 -3.48
N ALA A 558 -0.36 19.38 -3.84
CA ALA A 558 -0.72 20.74 -3.44
C ALA A 558 -0.80 20.87 -1.92
N HIS A 559 -1.49 19.95 -1.28
CA HIS A 559 -1.61 19.87 0.17
C HIS A 559 -0.25 19.65 0.86
N ARG A 560 0.58 18.72 0.37
CA ARG A 560 1.95 18.49 0.86
C ARG A 560 2.81 19.75 0.76
N PHE A 561 2.70 20.47 -0.34
CA PHE A 561 3.47 21.70 -0.57
C PHE A 561 3.04 22.82 0.38
N ALA A 562 1.73 22.94 0.68
CA ALA A 562 1.20 23.85 1.67
C ALA A 562 1.71 23.52 3.09
N ILE A 563 1.59 22.26 3.54
CA ILE A 563 2.03 21.82 4.87
C ILE A 563 3.55 22.03 5.09
N THR A 564 4.36 21.79 4.07
CA THR A 564 5.82 21.98 4.16
C THR A 564 6.17 23.42 4.49
N TYR A 565 5.41 24.38 3.97
CA TYR A 565 5.59 25.79 4.30
C TYR A 565 5.20 26.11 5.74
N HIS A 566 4.07 25.56 6.20
CA HIS A 566 3.64 25.77 7.58
C HIS A 566 4.68 25.27 8.58
N ARG A 567 5.27 24.09 8.34
CA ARG A 567 6.36 23.56 9.18
C ARG A 567 7.60 24.45 9.16
N SER A 568 8.00 24.96 7.97
CA SER A 568 9.13 25.85 7.81
C SER A 568 8.90 27.19 8.53
N LYS A 569 7.71 27.78 8.38
CA LYS A 569 7.35 29.06 9.02
C LYS A 569 7.25 28.89 10.55
N ARG A 570 6.60 27.82 11.04
CA ARG A 570 6.59 27.50 12.49
C ARG A 570 7.99 27.33 13.05
N SER A 571 8.86 26.60 12.37
CA SER A 571 10.24 26.40 12.80
C SER A 571 11.01 27.75 12.85
N LYS A 572 10.71 28.67 11.95
CA LYS A 572 11.29 30.00 11.93
C LYS A 572 10.75 30.88 13.06
N THR A 573 9.43 30.90 13.26
CA THR A 573 8.77 31.65 14.33
C THR A 573 9.17 31.14 15.72
N VAL A 574 9.25 29.82 15.93
CA VAL A 574 9.71 29.23 17.20
C VAL A 574 11.19 29.56 17.47
N LYS A 575 12.03 29.59 16.44
CA LYS A 575 13.44 30.00 16.55
C LYS A 575 13.56 31.49 16.89
N GLU A 576 12.76 32.34 16.30
CA GLU A 576 12.72 33.77 16.57
C GLU A 576 12.15 34.04 17.98
N SER A 577 11.04 33.41 18.34
CA SER A 577 10.40 33.55 19.66
C SER A 577 11.28 33.11 20.83
N ALA A 578 12.08 32.04 20.68
CA ALA A 578 13.01 31.59 21.74
C ALA A 578 14.15 32.60 22.00
N LEU A 579 14.52 33.41 21.02
CA LEU A 579 15.53 34.46 21.15
C LEU A 579 14.92 35.84 21.45
N ASP A 580 13.60 36.00 21.27
CA ASP A 580 12.88 37.23 21.61
C ASP A 580 12.79 37.45 23.13
N SER A 581 12.83 36.38 23.89
CA SER A 581 12.81 36.42 25.37
C SER A 581 14.14 36.88 25.97
N VAL A 582 15.22 37.01 25.17
CA VAL A 582 16.55 37.40 25.67
C VAL A 582 16.68 38.93 25.69
N PRO A 583 16.80 39.54 26.90
CA PRO A 583 16.93 40.99 27.00
C PRO A 583 18.21 41.51 26.29
N GLY A 584 18.09 42.60 25.55
CA GLY A 584 19.22 43.25 24.89
C GLY A 584 19.68 42.59 23.58
N LEU A 585 19.00 41.53 23.11
CA LEU A 585 19.32 40.85 21.86
C LEU A 585 18.47 41.36 20.69
N GLY A 586 19.01 42.39 19.98
CA GLY A 586 18.33 42.97 18.80
C GLY A 586 18.33 42.05 17.57
N PRO A 587 17.51 42.38 16.52
CA PRO A 587 17.31 41.51 15.35
C PRO A 587 18.61 41.13 14.62
N ALA A 588 19.54 42.06 14.47
CA ALA A 588 20.83 41.85 13.79
C ALA A 588 21.71 40.79 14.53
N ARG A 589 21.76 40.87 15.86
CA ARG A 589 22.52 39.94 16.69
C ARG A 589 21.89 38.54 16.70
N ARG A 590 20.56 38.47 16.71
CA ARG A 590 19.83 37.18 16.58
C ARG A 590 20.15 36.48 15.27
N GLN A 591 20.17 37.23 14.16
CA GLN A 591 20.48 36.68 12.86
C GLN A 591 21.94 36.21 12.78
N ALA A 592 22.88 36.93 13.38
CA ALA A 592 24.29 36.55 13.46
C ALA A 592 24.47 35.26 14.26
N LEU A 593 23.80 35.12 15.42
CA LEU A 593 23.80 33.89 16.23
C LEU A 593 23.24 32.70 15.47
N LEU A 594 22.07 32.84 14.82
CA LEU A 594 21.46 31.77 14.06
C LEU A 594 22.30 31.39 12.82
N LYS A 595 23.01 32.32 12.23
CA LYS A 595 23.93 32.07 11.13
C LYS A 595 25.17 31.29 11.60
N HIS A 596 25.71 31.64 12.76
CA HIS A 596 26.92 31.01 13.32
C HIS A 596 26.62 29.57 13.85
N PHE A 597 25.61 29.41 14.68
CA PHE A 597 25.29 28.13 15.32
C PHE A 597 24.34 27.23 14.50
N GLY A 598 23.67 27.75 13.48
CA GLY A 598 22.75 27.02 12.62
C GLY A 598 21.41 26.64 13.27
N SER A 599 21.35 26.46 14.59
CA SER A 599 20.11 26.10 15.32
C SER A 599 20.11 26.61 16.77
N VAL A 600 18.92 26.92 17.31
CA VAL A 600 18.73 27.26 18.72
C VAL A 600 19.14 26.12 19.65
N LYS A 601 19.04 24.87 19.22
CA LYS A 601 19.49 23.72 20.01
C LYS A 601 21.01 23.75 20.23
N LYS A 602 21.79 23.96 19.17
CA LYS A 602 23.24 24.11 19.26
C LYS A 602 23.64 25.32 20.09
N LEU A 603 22.89 26.44 19.94
CA LEU A 603 23.12 27.65 20.72
C LEU A 603 22.85 27.43 22.23
N ARG A 604 21.88 26.59 22.59
CA ARG A 604 21.58 26.20 23.96
C ARG A 604 22.69 25.32 24.60
N GLU A 605 23.36 24.52 23.77
CA GLU A 605 24.46 23.64 24.15
C GLU A 605 25.81 24.39 24.21
N ALA A 606 25.90 25.59 23.61
CA ALA A 606 27.11 26.39 23.51
C ALA A 606 27.45 27.05 24.84
N THR A 607 28.75 27.30 25.05
CA THR A 607 29.30 28.03 26.20
C THR A 607 29.27 29.56 25.94
N ALA A 608 29.32 30.36 26.99
CA ALA A 608 29.37 31.81 26.88
C ALA A 608 30.60 32.28 26.06
N ALA A 609 31.73 31.56 26.15
CA ALA A 609 32.93 31.84 25.36
C ALA A 609 32.70 31.69 23.84
N GLU A 610 32.07 30.58 23.42
CA GLU A 610 31.74 30.34 22.02
C GLU A 610 30.70 31.32 21.49
N ILE A 611 29.77 31.77 22.31
CA ILE A 611 28.77 32.79 21.92
C ILE A 611 29.45 34.17 21.73
N CYS A 612 30.49 34.48 22.48
CA CYS A 612 31.28 35.71 22.33
C CYS A 612 32.07 35.76 20.99
N GLU A 613 32.30 34.66 20.32
CA GLU A 613 32.94 34.63 18.99
C GLU A 613 32.06 35.26 17.89
N VAL A 614 30.76 35.42 18.16
CA VAL A 614 29.84 36.05 17.19
C VAL A 614 29.99 37.56 17.21
N PRO A 615 30.28 38.19 16.07
CA PRO A 615 30.48 39.64 15.98
C PRO A 615 29.30 40.43 16.58
N GLY A 616 29.62 41.37 17.49
CA GLY A 616 28.62 42.23 18.15
C GLY A 616 27.99 41.68 19.43
N ILE A 617 28.48 40.53 19.94
CA ILE A 617 28.05 39.95 21.23
C ILE A 617 29.20 40.03 22.23
N GLY A 618 28.99 40.77 23.29
CA GLY A 618 29.92 40.85 24.42
C GLY A 618 29.62 39.85 25.53
N PRO A 619 30.58 39.69 26.51
CA PRO A 619 30.45 38.68 27.57
C PRO A 619 29.14 38.77 28.36
N SER A 620 28.69 39.97 28.71
CA SER A 620 27.46 40.19 29.48
C SER A 620 26.21 39.74 28.74
N ILE A 621 26.16 39.93 27.40
CA ILE A 621 25.04 39.45 26.58
C ILE A 621 25.11 37.95 26.39
N ALA A 622 26.32 37.37 26.25
CA ALA A 622 26.51 35.93 26.11
C ALA A 622 26.03 35.18 27.37
N GLU A 623 26.32 35.70 28.55
CA GLU A 623 25.83 35.11 29.83
C GLU A 623 24.31 35.18 29.96
N VAL A 624 23.68 36.30 29.57
CA VAL A 624 22.23 36.46 29.51
C VAL A 624 21.61 35.48 28.54
N ILE A 625 22.23 35.26 27.38
CA ILE A 625 21.75 34.26 26.40
C ILE A 625 21.79 32.85 27.01
N VAL A 626 22.90 32.46 27.65
CA VAL A 626 23.06 31.13 28.23
C VAL A 626 22.06 30.91 29.36
N SER A 627 21.91 31.87 30.30
CA SER A 627 20.98 31.76 31.43
C SER A 627 19.52 31.68 30.93
N THR A 628 19.11 32.55 30.01
CA THR A 628 17.75 32.57 29.50
C THR A 628 17.40 31.29 28.71
N LEU A 629 18.33 30.77 27.90
CA LEU A 629 18.08 29.57 27.09
C LEU A 629 18.16 28.24 27.90
N LYS A 630 18.89 28.22 29.04
CA LYS A 630 18.96 27.09 29.97
C LYS A 630 17.86 27.10 31.02
N GLY A 631 17.06 28.18 31.12
CA GLY A 631 15.96 28.30 32.09
C GLY A 631 16.42 28.56 33.50
N GLU A 632 17.67 29.01 33.70
CA GLU A 632 18.18 29.49 34.96
C GLU A 632 17.79 30.99 35.07
N SER A 633 16.85 31.33 35.95
CA SER A 633 16.55 32.74 36.28
C SER A 633 17.81 33.41 36.82
N PRO A 634 18.06 34.69 36.41
CA PRO A 634 19.21 35.44 36.88
C PRO A 634 19.19 35.69 38.40
#